data_cfea341ec7ff9d920d6ead60f0049d6f
#
_entry.id   cfea341ec7ff9d920d6ead60f0049d6f
#
_cell.length_a   1.000
_cell.length_b   1.000
_cell.length_c   1.000
_cell.angle_alpha   90.00
_cell.angle_beta   90.00
_cell.angle_gamma   90.00
#
_symmetry.space_group_name_H-M   'P 1'
#
loop_
_entity.id
_entity.type
_entity.pdbx_description
1 polymer ?
#
loop_
_entity_poly.entity_id
_entity_poly.type
_entity_poly.pdbx_seq_one_letter_code
_entity_poly.pdbx_strand_id
1 'polypeptide(L)'
;MTLAERTELRRPHLPQGATSMRAAQAVGPDVGNVRIGSIDAVLATRHAGTRKLRLAYELVGPAGAPVVVVAGGISAHRHVAANAVDASSGWAEGLTGAGRAIDPSRQQLLAFDYVGACGGIDAPIDTADQADAVALLLDALGIDALQAFVGYSYGALVGLQLAAR
;
A
#
# COMPACT_ATOMS: atom_id res chain seq x y z
N MET A 1 19.83 16.37 25.94
CA MET A 1 18.40 16.02 25.84
C MET A 1 18.21 15.52 24.39
N THR A 2 18.24 14.21 24.22
CA THR A 2 18.29 13.57 22.90
C THR A 2 16.86 13.37 22.40
N LEU A 3 16.55 13.99 21.27
CA LEU A 3 15.26 13.90 20.60
C LEU A 3 15.14 12.59 19.85
N ALA A 4 13.95 12.06 19.86
CA ALA A 4 13.37 11.07 18.99
C ALA A 4 13.66 9.60 19.28
N GLU A 5 12.93 9.06 20.25
CA GLU A 5 12.36 7.73 20.06
C GLU A 5 11.38 7.85 18.86
N ARG A 6 11.82 7.34 17.70
CA ARG A 6 10.93 7.13 16.56
C ARG A 6 9.94 6.05 16.97
N THR A 7 8.69 6.42 17.17
CA THR A 7 7.60 5.46 17.29
C THR A 7 7.43 4.80 15.92
N GLU A 8 8.11 3.69 15.68
CA GLU A 8 7.84 2.84 14.53
C GLU A 8 6.47 2.20 14.74
N LEU A 9 5.57 2.36 13.78
CA LEU A 9 4.33 1.61 13.74
C LEU A 9 4.69 0.15 13.55
N ARG A 10 4.50 -0.67 14.60
CA ARG A 10 4.73 -2.10 14.53
C ARG A 10 3.84 -2.73 13.47
N ARG A 11 4.31 -3.86 12.92
CA ARG A 11 3.58 -4.69 11.97
C ARG A 11 2.12 -4.88 12.39
N PRO A 12 1.13 -4.55 11.55
CA PRO A 12 -0.24 -4.91 11.83
C PRO A 12 -0.35 -6.43 11.89
N HIS A 13 -1.01 -6.95 12.92
CA HIS A 13 -1.23 -8.39 13.07
C HIS A 13 -2.24 -8.84 12.02
N LEU A 14 -1.90 -9.86 11.21
CA LEU A 14 -2.86 -10.44 10.26
C LEU A 14 -4.04 -11.04 11.02
N PRO A 15 -5.27 -10.76 10.60
CA PRO A 15 -6.45 -11.36 11.21
C PRO A 15 -6.42 -12.88 11.07
N GLN A 16 -6.94 -13.59 12.09
CA GLN A 16 -7.07 -15.05 12.04
C GLN A 16 -7.93 -15.43 10.83
N GLY A 17 -7.34 -16.15 9.87
CA GLY A 17 -8.00 -16.57 8.63
C GLY A 17 -7.47 -15.91 7.36
N ALA A 18 -6.64 -14.87 7.44
CA ALA A 18 -5.91 -14.36 6.28
C ALA A 18 -4.74 -15.31 5.98
N THR A 19 -4.83 -16.04 4.88
CA THR A 19 -3.75 -16.91 4.43
C THR A 19 -3.06 -16.25 3.24
N SER A 20 -1.82 -15.82 3.43
CA SER A 20 -0.93 -15.50 2.33
C SER A 20 -0.61 -16.79 1.58
N MET A 21 -1.24 -17.02 0.45
CA MET A 21 -0.69 -17.95 -0.54
C MET A 21 0.53 -17.27 -1.15
N ARG A 22 1.64 -18.00 -1.24
CA ARG A 22 2.91 -17.55 -1.83
C ARG A 22 2.64 -16.61 -3.00
N ALA A 23 2.99 -15.35 -2.83
CA ALA A 23 2.84 -14.35 -3.86
C ALA A 23 3.60 -14.81 -5.11
N ALA A 24 2.88 -15.19 -6.15
CA ALA A 24 3.44 -15.16 -7.48
C ALA A 24 3.62 -13.68 -7.78
N GLN A 25 4.81 -13.16 -7.53
CA GLN A 25 5.19 -11.82 -7.93
C GLN A 25 5.15 -11.77 -9.46
N ALA A 26 4.09 -11.23 -10.02
CA ALA A 26 4.17 -10.67 -11.35
C ALA A 26 4.99 -9.38 -11.19
N VAL A 27 6.32 -9.51 -11.28
CA VAL A 27 7.25 -8.38 -11.23
C VAL A 27 7.10 -7.66 -12.56
N GLY A 28 6.51 -6.48 -12.54
CA GLY A 28 6.65 -5.51 -13.61
C GLY A 28 8.10 -4.99 -13.67
N PRO A 29 8.41 -4.08 -14.61
CA PRO A 29 9.76 -3.58 -14.79
C PRO A 29 10.27 -2.94 -13.49
N ASP A 30 11.42 -3.40 -13.02
CA ASP A 30 12.23 -2.73 -11.99
C ASP A 30 13.16 -1.77 -12.74
N VAL A 31 12.80 -0.49 -12.79
CA VAL A 31 13.60 0.54 -13.46
C VAL A 31 14.08 1.54 -12.41
N GLY A 32 15.32 1.43 -12.07
CA GLY A 32 15.94 2.29 -11.06
C GLY A 32 15.33 2.06 -9.67
N ASN A 33 14.70 3.09 -9.11
CA ASN A 33 14.03 3.02 -7.81
C ASN A 33 12.50 2.85 -7.89
N VAL A 34 11.98 2.32 -9.01
CA VAL A 34 10.54 2.12 -9.24
C VAL A 34 10.24 0.65 -9.46
N ARG A 35 9.38 0.09 -8.63
CA ARG A 35 8.88 -1.28 -8.74
C ARG A 35 7.36 -1.26 -8.85
N ILE A 36 6.84 -1.69 -9.98
CA ILE A 36 5.41 -1.86 -10.23
C ILE A 36 5.10 -3.34 -10.28
N GLY A 37 4.06 -3.79 -9.60
CA GLY A 37 3.73 -5.20 -9.57
C GLY A 37 2.34 -5.50 -9.04
N SER A 38 2.07 -6.78 -8.85
CA SER A 38 0.87 -7.25 -8.17
C SER A 38 1.18 -8.49 -7.34
N ILE A 39 0.37 -8.73 -6.32
CA ILE A 39 0.35 -9.98 -5.56
C ILE A 39 -1.00 -10.66 -5.74
N ASP A 40 -1.01 -11.98 -5.78
CA ASP A 40 -2.22 -12.77 -5.65
C ASP A 40 -2.37 -13.20 -4.19
N ALA A 41 -3.54 -12.97 -3.60
CA ALA A 41 -3.81 -13.27 -2.20
C ALA A 41 -5.22 -13.87 -2.01
N VAL A 42 -5.44 -14.43 -0.85
CA VAL A 42 -6.76 -14.92 -0.42
C VAL A 42 -7.16 -14.13 0.82
N LEU A 43 -8.31 -13.48 0.77
CA LEU A 43 -8.84 -12.66 1.83
C LEU A 43 -10.19 -13.21 2.33
N ALA A 44 -10.31 -13.41 3.63
CA ALA A 44 -11.60 -13.63 4.28
C ALA A 44 -12.28 -12.27 4.47
N THR A 45 -13.22 -11.93 3.59
CA THR A 45 -13.95 -10.68 3.66
C THR A 45 -15.06 -10.74 4.70
N ARG A 46 -15.42 -9.59 5.27
CA ARG A 46 -16.45 -9.50 6.33
C ARG A 46 -17.84 -9.81 5.84
N HIS A 47 -18.13 -9.53 4.57
CA HIS A 47 -19.50 -9.59 4.06
C HIS A 47 -19.72 -10.63 2.96
N ALA A 48 -18.67 -11.23 2.43
CA ALA A 48 -18.78 -12.08 1.25
C ALA A 48 -17.98 -13.39 1.34
N GLY A 49 -17.48 -13.73 2.53
CA GLY A 49 -16.64 -14.92 2.72
C GLY A 49 -15.27 -14.79 2.06
N THR A 50 -14.62 -15.91 1.82
CA THR A 50 -13.26 -15.93 1.28
C THR A 50 -13.23 -15.62 -0.21
N ARG A 51 -12.34 -14.71 -0.61
CA ARG A 51 -12.15 -14.29 -2.01
C ARG A 51 -10.66 -14.36 -2.40
N LYS A 52 -10.42 -14.82 -3.63
CA LYS A 52 -9.12 -14.62 -4.29
C LYS A 52 -9.09 -13.19 -4.84
N LEU A 53 -8.00 -12.51 -4.63
CA LEU A 53 -7.83 -11.13 -5.09
C LEU A 53 -6.43 -10.93 -5.66
N ARG A 54 -6.31 -9.92 -6.52
CA ARG A 54 -5.04 -9.41 -6.99
C ARG A 54 -4.90 -7.97 -6.53
N LEU A 55 -3.79 -7.68 -5.86
CA LEU A 55 -3.44 -6.35 -5.39
C LEU A 55 -2.32 -5.80 -6.25
N ALA A 56 -2.62 -4.81 -7.07
CA ALA A 56 -1.61 -4.08 -7.81
C ALA A 56 -1.02 -2.96 -6.93
N TYR A 57 0.28 -2.75 -7.07
CA TYR A 57 1.01 -1.76 -6.28
C TYR A 57 2.07 -1.04 -7.12
N GLU A 58 2.48 0.11 -6.62
CA GLU A 58 3.64 0.87 -7.07
C GLU A 58 4.49 1.23 -5.85
N LEU A 59 5.78 0.93 -5.89
CA LEU A 59 6.75 1.23 -4.85
C LEU A 59 7.88 2.04 -5.46
N VAL A 60 8.01 3.29 -5.02
CA VAL A 60 8.97 4.26 -5.56
C VAL A 60 9.92 4.72 -4.46
N GLY A 61 11.22 4.65 -4.71
CA GLY A 61 12.25 5.11 -3.78
C GLY A 61 13.34 4.07 -3.53
N PRO A 62 14.45 4.47 -2.85
CA PRO A 62 15.62 3.63 -2.66
C PRO A 62 15.29 2.37 -1.85
N ALA A 63 15.78 1.22 -2.28
CA ALA A 63 15.63 -0.03 -1.55
C ALA A 63 16.19 0.10 -0.12
N GLY A 64 15.42 -0.39 0.86
CA GLY A 64 15.78 -0.32 2.28
C GLY A 64 15.52 1.04 2.95
N ALA A 65 15.08 2.07 2.22
CA ALA A 65 14.63 3.31 2.84
C ALA A 65 13.32 3.10 3.61
N PRO A 66 13.02 3.95 4.60
CA PRO A 66 11.77 3.88 5.36
C PRO A 66 10.54 3.97 4.46
N VAL A 67 9.54 3.12 4.72
CA VAL A 67 8.35 3.01 3.87
C VAL A 67 7.23 3.92 4.36
N VAL A 68 6.68 4.71 3.44
CA VAL A 68 5.44 5.50 3.63
C VAL A 68 4.38 4.92 2.71
N VAL A 69 3.27 4.46 3.29
CA VAL A 69 2.08 4.06 2.51
C VAL A 69 1.25 5.31 2.21
N VAL A 70 0.80 5.46 0.97
CA VAL A 70 -0.02 6.58 0.52
C VAL A 70 -1.32 6.06 -0.09
N ALA A 71 -2.46 6.44 0.49
CA ALA A 71 -3.78 5.98 0.09
C ALA A 71 -4.75 7.16 -0.07
N GLY A 72 -5.26 7.35 -1.26
CA GLY A 72 -6.16 8.45 -1.59
C GLY A 72 -7.64 8.16 -1.33
N GLY A 73 -8.52 8.94 -1.97
CA GLY A 73 -9.96 8.68 -1.98
C GLY A 73 -10.31 7.35 -2.66
N ILE A 74 -11.57 6.96 -2.63
CA ILE A 74 -12.02 5.65 -3.15
C ILE A 74 -11.72 5.45 -4.65
N SER A 75 -11.59 6.52 -5.40
CA SER A 75 -11.22 6.50 -6.83
C SER A 75 -9.72 6.63 -7.08
N ALA A 76 -8.90 6.77 -6.02
CA ALA A 76 -7.46 6.84 -6.19
C ALA A 76 -6.89 5.46 -6.54
N HIS A 77 -5.79 5.49 -7.25
CA HIS A 77 -5.07 4.31 -7.72
C HIS A 77 -3.59 4.36 -7.27
N ARG A 78 -2.83 3.33 -7.57
CA ARG A 78 -1.43 3.19 -7.14
C ARG A 78 -0.48 4.27 -7.68
N HIS A 79 -0.80 4.93 -8.81
CA HIS A 79 0.06 5.97 -9.39
C HIS A 79 -0.16 7.30 -8.69
N VAL A 80 0.70 7.63 -7.72
CA VAL A 80 0.59 8.81 -6.84
C VAL A 80 1.22 10.04 -7.46
N ALA A 81 2.37 9.88 -8.13
CA ALA A 81 3.13 10.93 -8.79
C ALA A 81 3.94 10.38 -9.95
N ALA A 82 4.31 11.25 -10.89
CA ALA A 82 5.20 10.92 -11.99
C ALA A 82 6.51 10.29 -11.50
N ASN A 83 6.98 9.26 -12.21
CA ASN A 83 8.22 8.56 -11.88
C ASN A 83 8.96 8.08 -13.15
N ALA A 84 10.05 7.34 -12.99
CA ALA A 84 10.89 6.91 -14.11
C ALA A 84 10.21 5.90 -15.07
N VAL A 85 9.15 5.21 -14.62
CA VAL A 85 8.42 4.22 -15.43
C VAL A 85 7.17 4.84 -16.05
N ASP A 86 6.47 5.71 -15.31
CA ASP A 86 5.28 6.41 -15.74
C ASP A 86 5.44 7.91 -15.48
N ALA A 87 5.61 8.69 -16.53
CA ALA A 87 5.79 10.13 -16.48
C ALA A 87 4.45 10.91 -16.44
N SER A 88 3.31 10.24 -16.48
CA SER A 88 2.01 10.89 -16.30
C SER A 88 1.86 11.46 -14.89
N SER A 89 1.08 12.52 -14.73
CA SER A 89 0.83 13.11 -13.42
C SER A 89 -0.02 12.17 -12.56
N GLY A 90 0.42 11.90 -11.34
CA GLY A 90 -0.36 11.16 -10.36
C GLY A 90 -1.36 12.05 -9.60
N TRP A 91 -2.24 11.41 -8.82
CA TRP A 91 -3.30 12.12 -8.09
C TRP A 91 -2.80 12.96 -6.89
N ALA A 92 -1.57 12.73 -6.41
CA ALA A 92 -0.95 13.47 -5.31
C ALA A 92 0.39 14.12 -5.70
N GLU A 93 0.55 14.50 -6.95
CA GLU A 93 1.75 15.13 -7.50
C GLU A 93 2.23 16.32 -6.63
N GLY A 94 1.30 17.11 -6.10
CA GLY A 94 1.59 18.27 -5.25
C GLY A 94 2.22 17.94 -3.91
N LEU A 95 2.07 16.73 -3.39
CA LEU A 95 2.56 16.28 -2.08
C LEU A 95 3.87 15.51 -2.17
N THR A 96 4.26 15.07 -3.38
CA THR A 96 5.34 14.13 -3.63
C THR A 96 6.48 14.81 -4.38
N GLY A 97 7.72 14.53 -3.99
CA GLY A 97 8.90 15.04 -4.66
C GLY A 97 10.00 15.45 -3.70
N ALA A 98 11.17 15.77 -4.23
CA ALA A 98 12.33 16.17 -3.44
C ALA A 98 12.00 17.38 -2.53
N GLY A 99 12.24 17.22 -1.23
CA GLY A 99 11.98 18.26 -0.22
C GLY A 99 10.50 18.47 0.12
N ARG A 100 9.59 17.65 -0.40
CA ARG A 100 8.16 17.67 -0.04
C ARG A 100 7.87 16.74 1.12
N ALA A 101 6.61 16.69 1.56
CA ALA A 101 6.17 15.86 2.67
C ALA A 101 6.42 14.36 2.42
N ILE A 102 6.28 13.94 1.16
CA ILE A 102 6.60 12.59 0.69
C ILE A 102 7.75 12.75 -0.31
N ASP A 103 8.95 12.35 0.11
CA ASP A 103 10.19 12.52 -0.67
C ASP A 103 10.74 11.14 -1.11
N PRO A 104 10.45 10.71 -2.35
CA PRO A 104 10.93 9.43 -2.87
C PRO A 104 12.46 9.33 -3.05
N SER A 105 13.20 10.42 -2.86
CA SER A 105 14.67 10.34 -2.80
C SER A 105 15.19 9.83 -1.46
N ARG A 106 14.36 9.83 -0.41
CA ARG A 106 14.72 9.52 0.99
C ARG A 106 13.85 8.44 1.62
N GLN A 107 12.70 8.16 1.03
CA GLN A 107 11.68 7.23 1.51
C GLN A 107 11.23 6.32 0.39
N GLN A 108 10.71 5.14 0.72
CA GLN A 108 9.94 4.34 -0.22
C GLN A 108 8.45 4.72 -0.10
N LEU A 109 7.88 5.21 -1.18
CA LEU A 109 6.46 5.48 -1.31
C LEU A 109 5.78 4.21 -1.83
N LEU A 110 4.91 3.60 -1.03
CA LEU A 110 4.08 2.47 -1.43
C LEU A 110 2.65 2.94 -1.63
N ALA A 111 2.11 2.71 -2.82
CA ALA A 111 0.70 2.89 -3.12
C ALA A 111 0.13 1.66 -3.80
N PHE A 112 -1.19 1.50 -3.76
CA PHE A 112 -1.87 0.30 -4.23
C PHE A 112 -3.24 0.65 -4.82
N ASP A 113 -3.77 -0.24 -5.64
CA ASP A 113 -5.16 -0.17 -6.10
C ASP A 113 -6.05 -0.82 -5.05
N TYR A 114 -7.17 -0.18 -4.72
CA TYR A 114 -8.14 -0.77 -3.80
C TYR A 114 -8.72 -2.06 -4.34
N VAL A 115 -8.97 -3.01 -3.45
CA VAL A 115 -9.66 -4.26 -3.78
C VAL A 115 -11.01 -3.91 -4.39
N GLY A 116 -11.29 -4.46 -5.57
CA GLY A 116 -12.52 -4.19 -6.31
C GLY A 116 -12.48 -2.98 -7.24
N ALA A 117 -11.45 -2.11 -7.18
CA ALA A 117 -11.37 -0.90 -8.02
C ALA A 117 -11.41 -1.19 -9.54
N CYS A 118 -10.90 -2.34 -9.97
CA CYS A 118 -10.90 -2.76 -11.37
C CYS A 118 -12.01 -3.76 -11.72
N GLY A 119 -13.08 -3.85 -10.91
CA GLY A 119 -14.19 -4.78 -11.16
C GLY A 119 -13.83 -6.27 -10.95
N GLY A 120 -12.68 -6.56 -10.34
CA GLY A 120 -12.19 -7.93 -10.15
C GLY A 120 -12.91 -8.73 -9.06
N ILE A 121 -13.79 -8.08 -8.27
CA ILE A 121 -14.55 -8.72 -7.19
C ILE A 121 -15.99 -8.19 -7.25
N ASP A 122 -16.94 -9.09 -7.46
CA ASP A 122 -18.37 -8.82 -7.31
C ASP A 122 -18.79 -9.17 -5.87
N ALA A 123 -18.43 -8.29 -4.94
CA ALA A 123 -18.76 -8.45 -3.53
C ALA A 123 -18.59 -7.12 -2.78
N PRO A 124 -19.36 -6.88 -1.72
CA PRO A 124 -19.15 -5.73 -0.86
C PRO A 124 -17.81 -5.87 -0.12
N ILE A 125 -16.97 -4.83 -0.25
CA ILE A 125 -15.65 -4.71 0.39
C ILE A 125 -15.65 -3.44 1.22
N ASP A 126 -15.38 -3.56 2.51
CA ASP A 126 -15.30 -2.41 3.42
C ASP A 126 -13.86 -1.95 3.69
N THR A 127 -13.70 -0.89 4.48
CA THR A 127 -12.38 -0.33 4.80
C THR A 127 -11.53 -1.26 5.65
N ALA A 128 -12.14 -2.16 6.40
CA ALA A 128 -11.41 -3.13 7.18
C ALA A 128 -10.89 -4.28 6.30
N ASP A 129 -11.65 -4.71 5.28
CA ASP A 129 -11.18 -5.66 4.26
C ASP A 129 -10.01 -5.05 3.47
N GLN A 130 -10.08 -3.75 3.14
CA GLN A 130 -8.98 -3.03 2.49
C GLN A 130 -7.72 -3.01 3.37
N ALA A 131 -7.88 -2.77 4.67
CA ALA A 131 -6.75 -2.77 5.59
C ALA A 131 -6.11 -4.16 5.73
N ASP A 132 -6.92 -5.23 5.72
CA ASP A 132 -6.42 -6.61 5.71
C ASP A 132 -5.66 -6.90 4.41
N ALA A 133 -6.16 -6.41 3.27
CA ALA A 133 -5.47 -6.51 1.98
C ALA A 133 -4.12 -5.75 1.98
N VAL A 134 -4.06 -4.57 2.58
CA VAL A 134 -2.80 -3.82 2.75
C VAL A 134 -1.83 -4.60 3.64
N ALA A 135 -2.28 -5.21 4.72
CA ALA A 135 -1.42 -6.04 5.57
C ALA A 135 -0.83 -7.22 4.80
N LEU A 136 -1.63 -7.92 3.97
CA LEU A 136 -1.15 -8.97 3.08
C LEU A 136 -0.11 -8.47 2.07
N LEU A 137 -0.30 -7.26 1.53
CA LEU A 137 0.65 -6.63 0.61
C LEU A 137 1.98 -6.34 1.32
N LEU A 138 1.95 -5.77 2.51
CA LEU A 138 3.15 -5.48 3.31
C LEU A 138 3.94 -6.76 3.60
N ASP A 139 3.24 -7.84 4.01
CA ASP A 139 3.85 -9.15 4.23
C ASP A 139 4.52 -9.71 2.97
N ALA A 140 3.82 -9.65 1.84
CA ALA A 140 4.32 -10.16 0.57
C ALA A 140 5.55 -9.37 0.07
N LEU A 141 5.64 -8.08 0.41
CA LEU A 141 6.78 -7.22 0.08
C LEU A 141 7.93 -7.30 1.11
N GLY A 142 7.73 -8.02 2.23
CA GLY A 142 8.71 -8.09 3.30
C GLY A 142 8.89 -6.77 4.06
N ILE A 143 7.82 -5.97 4.14
CA ILE A 143 7.82 -4.67 4.84
C ILE A 143 7.32 -4.91 6.27
N ASP A 144 8.24 -4.91 7.22
CA ASP A 144 7.95 -5.20 8.63
C ASP A 144 7.49 -3.99 9.43
N ALA A 145 7.84 -2.79 9.00
CA ALA A 145 7.50 -1.54 9.67
C ALA A 145 7.23 -0.42 8.66
N LEU A 146 6.30 0.45 9.02
CA LEU A 146 6.00 1.66 8.27
C LEU A 146 6.55 2.89 9.01
N GLN A 147 7.17 3.81 8.29
CA GLN A 147 7.47 5.13 8.81
C GLN A 147 6.18 5.92 9.02
N ALA A 148 5.25 5.83 8.07
CA ALA A 148 3.96 6.50 8.14
C ALA A 148 2.94 5.83 7.20
N PHE A 149 1.66 6.05 7.49
CA PHE A 149 0.54 5.87 6.58
C PHE A 149 -0.11 7.25 6.34
N VAL A 150 -0.11 7.70 5.10
CA VAL A 150 -0.72 8.97 4.69
C VAL A 150 -2.03 8.64 3.98
N GLY A 151 -3.14 8.90 4.64
CA GLY A 151 -4.48 8.61 4.13
C GLY A 151 -5.30 9.88 3.90
N TYR A 152 -6.00 9.93 2.77
CA TYR A 152 -6.96 10.98 2.44
C TYR A 152 -8.36 10.37 2.20
N SER A 153 -9.42 10.96 2.81
CA SER A 153 -10.81 10.47 2.63
C SER A 153 -10.94 8.98 2.95
N TYR A 154 -11.35 8.14 1.99
CA TYR A 154 -11.45 6.68 2.14
C TYR A 154 -10.14 6.04 2.61
N GLY A 155 -9.00 6.49 2.09
CA GLY A 155 -7.69 6.02 2.51
C GLY A 155 -7.37 6.31 3.98
N ALA A 156 -7.88 7.42 4.54
CA ALA A 156 -7.73 7.71 5.96
C ALA A 156 -8.49 6.68 6.83
N LEU A 157 -9.69 6.27 6.41
CA LEU A 157 -10.46 5.21 7.09
C LEU A 157 -9.73 3.86 7.03
N VAL A 158 -9.13 3.53 5.88
CA VAL A 158 -8.30 2.32 5.74
C VAL A 158 -7.09 2.38 6.68
N GLY A 159 -6.41 3.53 6.75
CA GLY A 159 -5.28 3.73 7.67
C GLY A 159 -5.66 3.57 9.14
N LEU A 160 -6.82 4.08 9.56
CA LEU A 160 -7.34 3.89 10.92
C LEU A 160 -7.63 2.42 11.21
N GLN A 161 -8.22 1.70 10.26
CA GLN A 161 -8.45 0.26 10.38
C GLN A 161 -7.14 -0.53 10.45
N LEU A 162 -6.12 -0.13 9.69
CA LEU A 162 -4.80 -0.77 9.72
C LEU A 162 -4.10 -0.53 11.07
N ALA A 163 -4.18 0.69 11.60
CA ALA A 163 -3.57 1.06 12.89
C ALA A 163 -4.22 0.37 14.10
N ALA A 164 -5.44 -0.13 13.97
CA ALA A 164 -6.18 -0.84 15.02
C ALA A 164 -5.84 -2.35 15.09
N ARG A 165 -4.93 -2.85 14.24
CA ARG A 165 -4.46 -4.24 14.18
C ARG A 165 -3.13 -4.39 14.90
#